data_7c72ae3ab4e386e1e897d7073aea17d6
#
_entry.id   7c72ae3ab4e386e1e897d7073aea17d6
#
_cell.length_a   1.000
_cell.length_b   1.000
_cell.length_c   1.000
_cell.angle_alpha   90.00
_cell.angle_beta   90.00
_cell.angle_gamma   90.00
#
_symmetry.space_group_name_H-M   'P 1'
#
loop_
_entity.id
_entity.type
_entity.pdbx_description
1 polymer ?
#
loop_
_entity_poly.entity_id
_entity_poly.type
_entity_poly.pdbx_seq_one_letter_code
_entity_poly.pdbx_strand_id
1 'polypeptide(L)'
;EALRQKIESDYGVRCNYIIADLSNLQDIHHVAEELVRLSKPIDVLIHNAGVYLTKREVTPNGIEKVFMVHYLSSFIINFVLLDKLKSQQNARIILVNSEGHRFAAWGLRLDDLNWEKRHYSGLKSYGSAKTAQLLSMIVFDEQFKNTDVSINAMHPGAVKTDTGQENGPF
;
A
#
# COMPACT_ATOMS: atom_id res chain seq x y z
N GLU A 1 -10.91 -0.35 -18.76
CA GLU A 1 -12.28 -0.66 -19.25
C GLU A 1 -12.43 -2.17 -19.47
N ALA A 2 -11.56 -2.82 -20.27
CA ALA A 2 -11.66 -4.25 -20.59
C ALA A 2 -11.65 -5.15 -19.33
N LEU A 3 -10.79 -4.85 -18.33
CA LEU A 3 -10.75 -5.61 -17.08
C LEU A 3 -12.06 -5.49 -16.29
N ARG A 4 -12.63 -4.29 -16.22
CA ARG A 4 -13.93 -4.06 -15.57
C ARG A 4 -15.02 -4.92 -16.19
N GLN A 5 -15.15 -4.83 -17.52
CA GLN A 5 -16.15 -5.59 -18.27
C GLN A 5 -15.99 -7.10 -18.06
N LYS A 6 -14.74 -7.58 -18.04
CA LYS A 6 -14.44 -8.99 -17.76
C LYS A 6 -14.90 -9.40 -16.37
N ILE A 7 -14.59 -8.61 -15.33
CA ILE A 7 -15.01 -8.90 -13.95
C ILE A 7 -16.54 -8.91 -13.85
N GLU A 8 -17.21 -7.92 -14.42
CA GLU A 8 -18.67 -7.82 -14.39
C GLU A 8 -19.34 -9.01 -15.11
N SER A 9 -18.77 -9.42 -16.26
CA SER A 9 -19.26 -10.57 -17.02
C SER A 9 -19.02 -11.90 -16.30
N ASP A 10 -17.80 -12.12 -15.81
CA ASP A 10 -17.40 -13.42 -15.26
C ASP A 10 -18.04 -13.70 -13.89
N TYR A 11 -18.32 -12.64 -13.10
CA TYR A 11 -18.76 -12.79 -11.71
C TYR A 11 -20.16 -12.20 -11.44
N GLY A 12 -20.80 -11.54 -12.40
CA GLY A 12 -22.12 -10.94 -12.23
C GLY A 12 -22.16 -9.82 -11.18
N VAL A 13 -21.05 -9.13 -10.93
CA VAL A 13 -20.89 -8.09 -9.92
C VAL A 13 -20.69 -6.73 -10.59
N ARG A 14 -21.03 -5.65 -9.87
CA ARG A 14 -20.67 -4.30 -10.33
C ARG A 14 -19.19 -4.02 -9.98
N CYS A 15 -18.42 -3.56 -10.96
CA CYS A 15 -17.05 -3.16 -10.80
C CYS A 15 -16.88 -1.67 -11.15
N ASN A 16 -16.34 -0.89 -10.20
CA ASN A 16 -15.95 0.51 -10.43
C ASN A 16 -14.42 0.60 -10.31
N TYR A 17 -13.83 1.64 -10.91
CA TYR A 17 -12.40 1.90 -10.77
C TYR A 17 -12.12 3.41 -10.72
N ILE A 18 -11.02 3.75 -10.05
CA ILE A 18 -10.43 5.08 -10.02
C ILE A 18 -9.00 4.92 -10.56
N ILE A 19 -8.64 5.75 -11.53
CA ILE A 19 -7.26 5.78 -12.05
C ILE A 19 -6.48 6.77 -11.21
N ALA A 20 -5.37 6.32 -10.61
CA ALA A 20 -4.52 7.13 -9.75
C ALA A 20 -3.08 6.59 -9.74
N ASP A 21 -2.11 7.49 -9.64
CA ASP A 21 -0.71 7.16 -9.38
C ASP A 21 -0.43 7.24 -7.88
N LEU A 22 -0.21 6.08 -7.24
CA LEU A 22 0.10 6.01 -5.80
C LEU A 22 1.52 6.51 -5.44
N SER A 23 2.29 6.99 -6.40
CA SER A 23 3.50 7.79 -6.15
C SER A 23 3.20 9.30 -6.09
N ASN A 24 1.98 9.71 -6.42
CA ASN A 24 1.53 11.11 -6.38
C ASN A 24 0.64 11.33 -5.15
N LEU A 25 1.04 12.27 -4.30
CA LEU A 25 0.32 12.58 -3.06
C LEU A 25 -1.12 13.10 -3.31
N GLN A 26 -1.31 13.88 -4.36
CA GLN A 26 -2.63 14.41 -4.72
C GLN A 26 -3.58 13.29 -5.16
N ASP A 27 -3.09 12.35 -5.96
CA ASP A 27 -3.87 11.20 -6.40
C ASP A 27 -4.23 10.28 -5.22
N ILE A 28 -3.31 10.08 -4.28
CA ILE A 28 -3.58 9.31 -3.05
C ILE A 28 -4.71 9.95 -2.24
N HIS A 29 -4.66 11.27 -2.03
CA HIS A 29 -5.73 11.99 -1.33
C HIS A 29 -7.05 11.92 -2.11
N HIS A 30 -7.02 12.10 -3.42
CA HIS A 30 -8.21 11.99 -4.26
C HIS A 30 -8.87 10.61 -4.11
N VAL A 31 -8.09 9.53 -4.22
CA VAL A 31 -8.62 8.16 -4.01
C VAL A 31 -9.22 8.01 -2.62
N ALA A 32 -8.52 8.47 -1.58
CA ALA A 32 -9.00 8.34 -0.21
C ALA A 32 -10.33 9.11 0.00
N GLU A 33 -10.45 10.33 -0.54
CA GLU A 33 -11.67 11.12 -0.46
C GLU A 33 -12.84 10.48 -1.23
N GLU A 34 -12.58 9.91 -2.42
CA GLU A 34 -13.62 9.19 -3.15
C GLU A 34 -14.11 7.96 -2.38
N LEU A 35 -13.21 7.25 -1.70
CA LEU A 35 -13.59 6.13 -0.82
C LEU A 35 -14.39 6.60 0.41
N VAL A 36 -14.07 7.76 0.99
CA VAL A 36 -14.90 8.36 2.07
C VAL A 36 -16.31 8.65 1.59
N ARG A 37 -16.48 9.14 0.36
CA ARG A 37 -17.79 9.51 -0.23
C ARG A 37 -18.66 8.32 -0.61
N LEU A 38 -18.12 7.10 -0.62
CA LEU A 38 -18.93 5.91 -0.92
C LEU A 38 -20.11 5.80 0.07
N SER A 39 -21.31 5.67 -0.44
CA SER A 39 -22.52 5.43 0.37
C SER A 39 -22.57 4.02 0.96
N LYS A 40 -21.89 3.07 0.34
CA LYS A 40 -21.79 1.69 0.80
C LYS A 40 -20.64 1.52 1.80
N PRO A 41 -20.76 0.58 2.75
CA PRO A 41 -19.65 0.21 3.60
C PRO A 41 -18.49 -0.38 2.78
N ILE A 42 -17.29 -0.31 3.34
CA ILE A 42 -16.08 -0.97 2.84
C ILE A 42 -15.90 -2.24 3.67
N ASP A 43 -16.32 -3.37 3.15
CA ASP A 43 -16.19 -4.65 3.85
C ASP A 43 -14.74 -5.13 3.88
N VAL A 44 -14.03 -4.94 2.76
CA VAL A 44 -12.61 -5.32 2.63
C VAL A 44 -11.85 -4.24 1.87
N LEU A 45 -10.76 -3.75 2.48
CA LEU A 45 -9.79 -2.84 1.86
C LEU A 45 -8.46 -3.57 1.68
N ILE A 46 -8.02 -3.76 0.44
CA ILE A 46 -6.78 -4.48 0.14
C ILE A 46 -5.74 -3.51 -0.42
N HIS A 47 -4.65 -3.32 0.30
CA HIS A 47 -3.48 -2.59 -0.17
C HIS A 47 -2.52 -3.55 -0.86
N ASN A 48 -2.69 -3.71 -2.18
CA ASN A 48 -1.91 -4.64 -2.98
C ASN A 48 -0.87 -3.96 -3.87
N ALA A 49 -1.05 -2.69 -4.21
CA ALA A 49 -0.16 -1.96 -5.10
C ALA A 49 1.30 -1.97 -4.60
N GLY A 50 2.22 -2.12 -5.53
CA GLY A 50 3.63 -2.16 -5.21
C GLY A 50 4.51 -2.02 -6.44
N VAL A 51 5.74 -1.53 -6.23
CA VAL A 51 6.78 -1.39 -7.24
C VAL A 51 8.11 -1.90 -6.70
N TYR A 52 8.99 -2.33 -7.58
CA TYR A 52 10.37 -2.66 -7.25
C TYR A 52 11.31 -1.89 -8.16
N LEU A 53 12.21 -1.10 -7.60
CA LEU A 53 13.13 -0.26 -8.36
C LEU A 53 14.58 -0.61 -7.99
N THR A 54 15.42 -0.81 -9.01
CA THR A 54 16.86 -1.05 -8.82
C THR A 54 17.66 0.25 -8.68
N LYS A 55 17.07 1.39 -9.08
CA LYS A 55 17.63 2.73 -8.96
C LYS A 55 16.71 3.60 -8.11
N ARG A 56 17.31 4.56 -7.40
CA ARG A 56 16.57 5.53 -6.62
C ARG A 56 15.77 6.46 -7.53
N GLU A 57 14.46 6.46 -7.35
CA GLU A 57 13.54 7.45 -7.92
C GLU A 57 12.87 8.22 -6.80
N VAL A 58 12.60 9.49 -7.06
CA VAL A 58 12.00 10.41 -6.10
C VAL A 58 10.71 10.96 -6.69
N THR A 59 9.67 10.99 -5.89
CA THR A 59 8.38 11.56 -6.28
C THR A 59 8.46 13.08 -6.38
N PRO A 60 7.48 13.75 -7.02
CA PRO A 60 7.43 15.22 -7.05
C PRO A 60 7.47 15.88 -5.66
N ASN A 61 7.04 15.16 -4.62
CA ASN A 61 7.05 15.62 -3.23
C ASN A 61 8.38 15.33 -2.49
N GLY A 62 9.42 14.88 -3.19
CA GLY A 62 10.74 14.62 -2.61
C GLY A 62 10.84 13.32 -1.81
N ILE A 63 9.90 12.39 -1.95
CA ILE A 63 9.87 11.13 -1.20
C ILE A 63 10.36 9.99 -2.10
N GLU A 64 11.14 9.06 -1.53
CA GLU A 64 11.59 7.86 -2.28
C GLU A 64 10.37 7.04 -2.74
N LYS A 65 10.33 6.68 -4.03
CA LYS A 65 9.14 6.19 -4.70
C LYS A 65 8.63 4.84 -4.19
N VAL A 66 9.53 3.91 -3.85
CA VAL A 66 9.14 2.61 -3.29
C VAL A 66 8.52 2.78 -1.90
N PHE A 67 9.07 3.67 -1.09
CA PHE A 67 8.54 4.03 0.22
C PHE A 67 7.17 4.71 0.13
N MET A 68 7.01 5.63 -0.85
CA MET A 68 5.71 6.26 -1.10
C MET A 68 4.64 5.24 -1.48
N VAL A 69 4.91 4.39 -2.47
CA VAL A 69 3.90 3.47 -3.02
C VAL A 69 3.53 2.35 -2.04
N HIS A 70 4.51 1.74 -1.35
CA HIS A 70 4.23 0.60 -0.47
C HIS A 70 3.73 0.99 0.92
N TYR A 71 4.23 2.10 1.46
CA TYR A 71 3.95 2.48 2.84
C TYR A 71 3.07 3.72 2.95
N LEU A 72 3.53 4.87 2.44
CA LEU A 72 2.82 6.13 2.66
C LEU A 72 1.44 6.14 2.01
N SER A 73 1.28 5.57 0.82
CA SER A 73 -0.03 5.52 0.16
C SER A 73 -1.05 4.76 1.01
N SER A 74 -0.69 3.57 1.50
CA SER A 74 -1.58 2.78 2.35
C SER A 74 -1.84 3.44 3.70
N PHE A 75 -0.81 4.08 4.29
CA PHE A 75 -0.95 4.82 5.54
C PHE A 75 -1.93 6.00 5.40
N ILE A 76 -1.76 6.82 4.37
CA ILE A 76 -2.61 8.00 4.12
C ILE A 76 -4.05 7.57 3.86
N ILE A 77 -4.26 6.57 3.01
CA ILE A 77 -5.62 6.06 2.73
C ILE A 77 -6.28 5.55 4.01
N ASN A 78 -5.60 4.73 4.81
CA ASN A 78 -6.14 4.25 6.09
C ASN A 78 -6.42 5.41 7.06
N PHE A 79 -5.53 6.41 7.12
CA PHE A 79 -5.70 7.56 8.00
C PHE A 79 -6.92 8.41 7.62
N VAL A 80 -7.10 8.69 6.35
CA VAL A 80 -8.25 9.46 5.84
C VAL A 80 -9.56 8.68 6.01
N LEU A 81 -9.52 7.35 5.89
CA LEU A 81 -10.68 6.47 6.07
C LEU A 81 -10.97 6.12 7.53
N LEU A 82 -10.16 6.54 8.49
CA LEU A 82 -10.19 6.06 9.87
C LEU A 82 -11.59 6.14 10.50
N ASP A 83 -12.22 7.30 10.44
CA ASP A 83 -13.55 7.50 11.05
C ASP A 83 -14.65 6.72 10.31
N LYS A 84 -14.59 6.69 8.98
CA LYS A 84 -15.50 5.88 8.18
C LYS A 84 -15.38 4.40 8.52
N LEU A 85 -14.18 3.87 8.61
CA LEU A 85 -13.94 2.47 8.96
C LEU A 85 -14.40 2.16 10.38
N LYS A 86 -14.09 3.01 11.37
CA LYS A 86 -14.54 2.85 12.77
C LYS A 86 -16.06 2.82 12.93
N SER A 87 -16.78 3.49 12.04
CA SER A 87 -18.25 3.52 12.06
C SER A 87 -18.91 2.30 11.43
N GLN A 88 -18.15 1.38 10.86
CA GLN A 88 -18.65 0.21 10.15
C GLN A 88 -18.58 -1.06 11.00
N GLN A 89 -19.32 -2.08 10.58
CA GLN A 89 -19.24 -3.41 11.14
C GLN A 89 -18.48 -4.36 10.22
N ASN A 90 -17.66 -5.23 10.80
CA ASN A 90 -16.95 -6.31 10.12
C ASN A 90 -16.00 -5.86 9.00
N ALA A 91 -15.45 -4.64 9.02
CA ALA A 91 -14.49 -4.17 8.03
C ALA A 91 -13.13 -4.85 8.21
N ARG A 92 -12.48 -5.18 7.11
CA ARG A 92 -11.16 -5.83 7.09
C ARG A 92 -10.19 -5.05 6.21
N ILE A 93 -9.03 -4.73 6.76
CA ILE A 93 -7.93 -4.13 6.01
C ILE A 93 -6.85 -5.21 5.83
N ILE A 94 -6.40 -5.41 4.59
CA ILE A 94 -5.38 -6.39 4.25
C ILE A 94 -4.21 -5.67 3.59
N LEU A 95 -3.03 -5.75 4.22
CA LEU A 95 -1.79 -5.25 3.66
C LEU A 95 -1.06 -6.42 2.98
N VAL A 96 -0.93 -6.37 1.67
CA VAL A 96 -0.10 -7.34 0.94
C VAL A 96 1.36 -6.97 1.17
N ASN A 97 1.96 -7.63 2.13
CA ASN A 97 3.34 -7.46 2.56
C ASN A 97 4.26 -8.48 1.87
N SER A 98 5.46 -8.70 2.38
CA SER A 98 6.46 -9.63 1.81
C SER A 98 7.45 -10.08 2.88
N GLU A 99 7.99 -11.29 2.75
CA GLU A 99 9.19 -11.73 3.47
C GLU A 99 10.38 -10.79 3.22
N GLY A 100 10.32 -9.99 2.15
CA GLY A 100 11.29 -8.95 1.86
C GLY A 100 11.49 -7.93 2.99
N HIS A 101 10.55 -7.79 3.94
CA HIS A 101 10.73 -6.96 5.13
C HIS A 101 11.99 -7.36 5.94
N ARG A 102 12.39 -8.63 5.90
CA ARG A 102 13.59 -9.13 6.58
C ARG A 102 14.90 -8.54 6.04
N PHE A 103 14.91 -8.06 4.79
CA PHE A 103 16.08 -7.36 4.23
C PHE A 103 16.32 -5.99 4.87
N ALA A 104 15.34 -5.48 5.61
CA ALA A 104 15.47 -4.28 6.43
C ALA A 104 15.79 -4.56 7.91
N ALA A 105 16.11 -5.80 8.29
CA ALA A 105 16.39 -6.17 9.68
C ALA A 105 17.50 -5.33 10.35
N TRP A 106 18.33 -4.65 9.55
CA TRP A 106 19.37 -3.70 9.99
C TRP A 106 19.08 -2.27 9.52
N GLY A 107 17.86 -1.96 9.01
CA GLY A 107 17.83 -0.85 8.12
C GLY A 107 16.62 -0.01 7.86
N LEU A 108 15.60 0.01 8.69
CA LEU A 108 14.72 1.19 8.67
C LEU A 108 15.50 2.36 9.31
N ARG A 109 16.26 3.08 8.47
CA ARG A 109 17.05 4.22 8.88
C ARG A 109 16.14 5.45 8.94
N LEU A 110 15.62 5.77 10.12
CA LEU A 110 14.72 6.90 10.32
C LEU A 110 15.40 8.25 9.99
N ASP A 111 16.72 8.31 10.06
CA ASP A 111 17.53 9.47 9.69
C ASP A 111 17.81 9.60 8.19
N ASP A 112 17.39 8.61 7.39
CA ASP A 112 17.61 8.57 5.92
C ASP A 112 16.58 7.69 5.19
N LEU A 113 15.30 7.97 5.41
CA LEU A 113 14.20 7.23 4.76
C LEU A 113 14.22 7.41 3.23
N ASN A 114 14.68 8.54 2.76
CA ASN A 114 14.75 8.88 1.34
C ASN A 114 16.02 8.40 0.63
N TRP A 115 16.93 7.70 1.32
CA TRP A 115 18.19 7.23 0.72
C TRP A 115 19.05 8.36 0.14
N GLU A 116 19.20 9.45 0.84
CA GLU A 116 19.98 10.61 0.41
C GLU A 116 21.43 10.54 0.84
N LYS A 117 21.69 9.84 1.97
CA LYS A 117 23.01 9.78 2.62
C LYS A 117 23.77 8.49 2.34
N ARG A 118 23.13 7.49 1.77
CA ARG A 118 23.70 6.15 1.55
C ARG A 118 23.45 5.65 0.13
N HIS A 119 24.25 4.71 -0.32
CA HIS A 119 24.02 4.06 -1.61
C HIS A 119 22.66 3.37 -1.64
N TYR A 120 21.91 3.62 -2.72
CA TYR A 120 20.61 3.01 -2.93
C TYR A 120 20.74 1.50 -3.17
N SER A 121 19.88 0.73 -2.57
CA SER A 121 19.72 -0.70 -2.80
C SER A 121 18.23 -1.00 -2.90
N GLY A 122 17.78 -1.42 -4.08
CA GLY A 122 16.37 -1.73 -4.32
C GLY A 122 15.81 -2.74 -3.32
N LEU A 123 16.59 -3.80 -3.02
CA LEU A 123 16.19 -4.83 -2.07
C LEU A 123 16.01 -4.27 -0.64
N LYS A 124 16.94 -3.41 -0.20
CA LYS A 124 16.86 -2.79 1.14
C LYS A 124 15.79 -1.71 1.19
N SER A 125 15.59 -0.94 0.10
CA SER A 125 14.52 0.06 0.03
C SER A 125 13.15 -0.62 0.09
N TYR A 126 12.95 -1.65 -0.72
CA TYR A 126 11.74 -2.47 -0.69
C TYR A 126 11.49 -3.06 0.71
N GLY A 127 12.51 -3.68 1.31
CA GLY A 127 12.43 -4.21 2.66
C GLY A 127 12.08 -3.15 3.69
N SER A 128 12.68 -1.96 3.61
CA SER A 128 12.37 -0.82 4.50
C SER A 128 10.92 -0.38 4.38
N ALA A 129 10.40 -0.26 3.15
CA ALA A 129 9.00 0.11 2.92
C ALA A 129 8.03 -0.95 3.46
N LYS A 130 8.33 -2.25 3.26
CA LYS A 130 7.53 -3.35 3.81
C LYS A 130 7.58 -3.43 5.33
N THR A 131 8.71 -3.12 5.94
CA THR A 131 8.83 -3.00 7.42
C THR A 131 8.00 -1.82 7.94
N ALA A 132 8.09 -0.65 7.30
CA ALA A 132 7.28 0.51 7.68
C ALA A 132 5.77 0.21 7.58
N GLN A 133 5.35 -0.53 6.54
CA GLN A 133 3.97 -0.97 6.38
C GLN A 133 3.53 -1.89 7.54
N LEU A 134 4.36 -2.84 8.00
CA LEU A 134 4.06 -3.67 9.17
C LEU A 134 3.95 -2.87 10.45
N LEU A 135 4.84 -1.90 10.65
CA LEU A 135 4.78 -1.02 11.83
C LEU A 135 3.50 -0.17 11.82
N SER A 136 3.08 0.32 10.64
CA SER A 136 1.81 1.05 10.53
C SER A 136 0.60 0.17 10.84
N MET A 137 0.64 -1.11 10.51
CA MET A 137 -0.42 -2.05 10.89
C MET A 137 -0.64 -2.06 12.41
N ILE A 138 0.45 -2.13 13.18
CA ILE A 138 0.36 -2.13 14.66
C ILE A 138 -0.28 -0.82 15.17
N VAL A 139 0.09 0.32 14.57
CA VAL A 139 -0.49 1.62 14.92
C VAL A 139 -1.99 1.66 14.62
N PHE A 140 -2.40 1.18 13.47
CA PHE A 140 -3.83 1.17 13.10
C PHE A 140 -4.62 0.11 13.88
N ASP A 141 -4.03 -1.04 14.20
CA ASP A 141 -4.67 -2.04 15.06
C ASP A 141 -5.04 -1.43 16.41
N GLU A 142 -4.13 -0.65 17.01
CA GLU A 142 -4.41 0.11 18.24
C GLU A 142 -5.55 1.11 18.06
N GLN A 143 -5.62 1.81 16.91
CA GLN A 143 -6.68 2.76 16.59
C GLN A 143 -8.06 2.08 16.42
N PHE A 144 -8.08 0.81 16.01
CA PHE A 144 -9.30 0.03 15.80
C PHE A 144 -9.73 -0.78 17.02
N LYS A 145 -9.03 -0.69 18.16
CA LYS A 145 -9.45 -1.33 19.39
C LYS A 145 -10.90 -0.93 19.77
N ASN A 146 -11.65 -1.91 20.19
CA ASN A 146 -13.08 -1.76 20.53
C ASN A 146 -13.98 -1.36 19.35
N THR A 147 -13.58 -1.64 18.13
CA THR A 147 -14.40 -1.56 16.92
C THR A 147 -14.48 -2.93 16.24
N ASP A 148 -15.36 -3.08 15.25
CA ASP A 148 -15.45 -4.30 14.44
C ASP A 148 -14.52 -4.29 13.22
N VAL A 149 -13.44 -3.51 13.27
CA VAL A 149 -12.44 -3.42 12.20
C VAL A 149 -11.22 -4.25 12.55
N SER A 150 -10.75 -5.05 11.61
CA SER A 150 -9.48 -5.77 11.73
C SER A 150 -8.49 -5.34 10.65
N ILE A 151 -7.22 -5.24 11.01
CA ILE A 151 -6.13 -4.99 10.06
C ILE A 151 -5.12 -6.12 10.15
N ASN A 152 -4.74 -6.67 9.01
CA ASN A 152 -3.81 -7.79 8.92
C ASN A 152 -2.82 -7.57 7.77
N ALA A 153 -1.64 -8.13 7.91
CA ALA A 153 -0.67 -8.23 6.83
C ALA A 153 -0.50 -9.68 6.40
N MET A 154 -0.33 -9.90 5.11
CA MET A 154 -0.09 -11.22 4.55
C MET A 154 1.11 -11.20 3.59
N HIS A 155 1.81 -12.32 3.54
CA HIS A 155 2.81 -12.60 2.50
C HIS A 155 2.21 -13.61 1.50
N PRO A 156 2.09 -13.25 0.20
CA PRO A 156 1.40 -14.10 -0.78
C PRO A 156 2.25 -15.28 -1.29
N GLY A 157 3.47 -15.46 -0.78
CA GLY A 157 4.42 -16.42 -1.32
C GLY A 157 5.20 -15.86 -2.53
N ALA A 158 5.85 -16.75 -3.28
CA ALA A 158 6.51 -16.40 -4.54
C ALA A 158 5.46 -16.34 -5.64
N VAL A 159 5.04 -15.14 -6.00
CA VAL A 159 4.05 -14.91 -7.05
C VAL A 159 4.76 -14.40 -8.30
N LYS A 160 4.48 -15.03 -9.45
CA LYS A 160 4.95 -14.53 -10.75
C LYS A 160 4.17 -13.28 -11.10
N THR A 161 4.83 -12.13 -11.05
CA THR A 161 4.26 -10.82 -11.39
C THR A 161 5.20 -10.07 -12.30
N ASP A 162 4.72 -9.00 -12.94
CA ASP A 162 5.56 -8.08 -13.70
C ASP A 162 6.38 -7.15 -12.77
N THR A 163 6.10 -7.17 -11.47
CA THR A 163 6.86 -6.40 -10.48
C THR A 163 8.31 -6.85 -10.46
N GLY A 164 9.23 -5.95 -10.80
CA GLY A 164 10.66 -6.25 -10.92
C GLY A 164 11.14 -6.53 -12.35
N GLN A 165 10.25 -6.74 -13.31
CA GLN A 165 10.63 -6.89 -14.72
C GLN A 165 10.92 -5.54 -15.41
N GLU A 166 10.41 -4.45 -14.86
CA GLU A 166 10.60 -3.09 -15.36
C GLU A 166 12.08 -2.65 -15.39
N ASN A 167 12.96 -3.34 -14.66
CA ASN A 167 14.39 -3.01 -14.54
C ASN A 167 15.34 -4.18 -14.88
N GLY A 168 14.86 -5.21 -15.58
CA GLY A 168 15.64 -6.39 -15.98
C GLY A 168 15.46 -7.60 -15.06
N PRO A 169 15.96 -8.78 -15.49
CA PRO A 169 15.84 -10.00 -14.71
C PRO A 169 16.62 -9.90 -13.39
N PHE A 170 16.07 -10.51 -12.37
CA PHE A 170 16.77 -10.74 -11.10
C PHE A 170 18.00 -11.62 -11.30
#